data_b57f48c8f2ab6b67d08cb28e9b17eef5
#
_entry.id   b57f48c8f2ab6b67d08cb28e9b17eef5
#
_cell.length_a   1.000
_cell.length_b   1.000
_cell.length_c   1.000
_cell.angle_alpha   90.00
_cell.angle_beta   90.00
_cell.angle_gamma   90.00
#
_symmetry.space_group_name_H-M   'P 1'
#
loop_
_entity.id
_entity.type
_entity.pdbx_description
1 polymer ?
#
loop_
_entity_poly.entity_id
_entity_poly.type
_entity_poly.pdbx_seq_one_letter_code
_entity_poly.pdbx_strand_id
1 'polypeptide(L)'
;GAADGVDVFTLDEERVELLRQVFWDMCEITTATQTVDVPDSNPDDDVDDSHTGIALTITITAKTAEQMRLIYVFTKYQNDALDILLENLGSMNIPMGSLTISQEDAIALLENLPDDLDPARKAVVETAVQLVGRVSYFWGGKSLTLGWDDRWGVPTEVTAAGSGSTGTIRPFGLDCGGFVDWTFYNATNGSYYPGRGGGAATQHSYCTNISWSDAQPGDLVFYPDDSHVGIVGGKDADGNLLIVHCSGGANGVVITGSAGFTAVASPNLFKA
;
A
#
# COMPACT_ATOMS: atom_id res chain seq x y z
N GLY A 1 -6.22 -42.52 8.02
CA GLY A 1 -5.68 -41.49 7.20
C GLY A 1 -5.45 -40.24 8.04
N ALA A 2 -4.21 -39.88 8.29
CA ALA A 2 -3.85 -38.64 8.94
C ALA A 2 -4.24 -37.49 8.04
N ALA A 3 -4.94 -36.50 8.57
CA ALA A 3 -5.10 -35.22 7.93
C ALA A 3 -3.73 -34.56 7.97
N ASP A 4 -3.08 -34.49 6.82
CA ASP A 4 -1.82 -33.79 6.69
C ASP A 4 -2.10 -32.31 6.93
N GLY A 5 -1.56 -31.79 8.03
CA GLY A 5 -1.57 -30.38 8.32
C GLY A 5 -0.87 -29.65 7.16
N VAL A 6 -1.47 -28.55 6.73
CA VAL A 6 -0.81 -27.59 5.86
C VAL A 6 0.45 -27.16 6.62
N ASP A 7 1.62 -27.51 6.09
CA ASP A 7 2.88 -27.00 6.59
C ASP A 7 2.84 -25.49 6.50
N VAL A 8 2.68 -24.85 7.64
CA VAL A 8 2.87 -23.42 7.77
C VAL A 8 4.32 -23.15 7.39
N PHE A 9 4.54 -22.43 6.29
CA PHE A 9 5.86 -21.99 5.88
C PHE A 9 6.44 -21.09 6.98
N THR A 10 7.17 -21.67 7.91
CA THR A 10 8.09 -20.89 8.73
C THR A 10 9.28 -20.52 7.86
N LEU A 11 9.46 -19.24 7.65
CA LEU A 11 10.65 -18.70 7.03
C LEU A 11 11.80 -18.80 8.03
N ASP A 12 12.54 -19.92 8.00
CA ASP A 12 13.83 -20.04 8.69
C ASP A 12 14.92 -19.28 7.90
N GLU A 13 16.08 -19.09 8.51
CA GLU A 13 17.18 -18.34 7.89
C GLU A 13 17.62 -18.94 6.55
N GLU A 14 17.58 -20.27 6.42
CA GLU A 14 17.96 -20.97 5.17
C GLU A 14 16.98 -20.64 4.04
N ARG A 15 15.69 -20.63 4.32
CA ARG A 15 14.64 -20.26 3.34
C ARG A 15 14.68 -18.80 2.97
N VAL A 16 14.97 -17.92 3.93
CA VAL A 16 15.16 -16.48 3.66
C VAL A 16 16.34 -16.27 2.72
N GLU A 17 17.46 -16.98 2.94
CA GLU A 17 18.62 -16.86 2.09
C GLU A 17 18.36 -17.42 0.67
N LEU A 18 17.63 -18.53 0.57
CA LEU A 18 17.19 -19.07 -0.71
C LEU A 18 16.30 -18.07 -1.48
N LEU A 19 15.34 -17.42 -0.82
CA LEU A 19 14.50 -16.40 -1.45
C LEU A 19 15.32 -15.20 -1.88
N ARG A 20 16.32 -14.78 -1.09
CA ARG A 20 17.24 -13.71 -1.45
C ARG A 20 18.04 -14.08 -2.70
N GLN A 21 18.54 -15.31 -2.77
CA GLN A 21 19.25 -15.79 -3.95
C GLN A 21 18.35 -15.81 -5.19
N VAL A 22 17.12 -16.33 -5.07
CA VAL A 22 16.13 -16.32 -6.17
C VAL A 22 15.85 -14.88 -6.63
N PHE A 23 15.69 -13.95 -5.71
CA PHE A 23 15.48 -12.53 -6.04
C PHE A 23 16.67 -11.95 -6.85
N TRP A 24 17.91 -12.24 -6.44
CA TRP A 24 19.09 -11.82 -7.19
C TRP A 24 19.18 -12.47 -8.56
N ASP A 25 18.87 -13.76 -8.67
CA ASP A 25 18.88 -14.48 -9.95
C ASP A 25 17.79 -13.96 -10.91
N MET A 26 16.69 -13.45 -10.37
CA MET A 26 15.64 -12.79 -11.15
C MET A 26 16.04 -11.41 -11.66
N CYS A 27 16.99 -10.74 -11.03
CA CYS A 27 17.41 -9.39 -11.41
C CYS A 27 18.52 -9.44 -12.45
N GLU A 28 18.38 -8.66 -13.52
CA GLU A 28 19.46 -8.34 -14.46
C GLU A 28 19.84 -6.88 -14.26
N ILE A 29 21.08 -6.65 -13.84
CA ILE A 29 21.61 -5.32 -13.59
C ILE A 29 22.59 -4.98 -14.70
N THR A 30 22.28 -3.94 -15.45
CA THR A 30 23.17 -3.38 -16.46
C THR A 30 23.58 -1.97 -16.11
N THR A 31 24.81 -1.61 -16.46
CA THR A 31 25.32 -0.26 -16.23
C THR A 31 25.78 0.34 -17.55
N ALA A 32 25.50 1.62 -17.74
CA ALA A 32 26.01 2.42 -18.84
C ALA A 32 26.58 3.72 -18.29
N THR A 33 27.68 4.17 -18.88
CA THR A 33 28.27 5.47 -18.57
C THR A 33 28.16 6.37 -19.79
N GLN A 34 27.81 7.64 -19.55
CA GLN A 34 27.74 8.66 -20.58
C GLN A 34 28.46 9.91 -20.08
N THR A 35 29.28 10.51 -20.94
CA THR A 35 29.85 11.82 -20.69
C THR A 35 28.74 12.87 -20.84
N VAL A 36 28.59 13.71 -19.85
CA VAL A 36 27.60 14.81 -19.83
C VAL A 36 28.29 16.13 -19.55
N ASP A 37 27.87 17.15 -20.23
CA ASP A 37 28.31 18.50 -19.90
C ASP A 37 27.46 19.02 -18.74
N VAL A 38 28.10 19.36 -17.64
CA VAL A 38 27.47 19.99 -16.49
C VAL A 38 27.63 21.50 -16.70
N PRO A 39 26.52 22.23 -16.92
CA PRO A 39 26.60 23.66 -17.10
C PRO A 39 27.03 24.35 -15.81
N ASP A 40 27.47 25.60 -15.96
CA ASP A 40 27.74 26.49 -14.84
C ASP A 40 26.53 26.56 -13.91
N SER A 41 26.77 26.37 -12.61
CA SER A 41 25.70 26.29 -11.59
C SER A 41 25.04 27.65 -11.34
N ASN A 42 25.74 28.76 -11.61
CA ASN A 42 25.21 30.13 -11.48
C ASN A 42 25.81 31.06 -12.54
N PRO A 43 25.22 31.15 -13.74
CA PRO A 43 25.75 31.95 -14.84
C PRO A 43 25.78 33.47 -14.56
N ASP A 44 25.26 33.93 -13.44
CA ASP A 44 25.24 35.35 -13.05
C ASP A 44 26.42 35.75 -12.15
N ASP A 45 27.30 34.81 -11.79
CA ASP A 45 28.53 35.12 -11.05
C ASP A 45 29.77 35.05 -11.97
N ASP A 46 30.92 35.54 -11.49
CA ASP A 46 32.15 35.60 -12.26
C ASP A 46 32.98 34.28 -12.24
N VAL A 47 32.37 33.17 -11.78
CA VAL A 47 33.03 31.87 -11.62
C VAL A 47 32.39 30.84 -12.55
N ASP A 48 33.08 30.53 -13.66
CA ASP A 48 32.67 29.44 -14.55
C ASP A 48 33.10 28.10 -13.92
N ASP A 49 32.12 27.38 -13.32
CA ASP A 49 32.31 26.04 -12.76
C ASP A 49 31.80 24.92 -13.70
N SER A 50 31.51 25.26 -14.95
CA SER A 50 31.12 24.28 -15.96
C SER A 50 32.23 23.22 -16.16
N HIS A 51 31.82 21.97 -16.22
CA HIS A 51 32.77 20.87 -16.39
C HIS A 51 32.12 19.67 -17.08
N THR A 52 32.96 18.79 -17.59
CA THR A 52 32.50 17.51 -18.13
C THR A 52 32.42 16.46 -17.02
N GLY A 53 31.23 15.93 -16.79
CA GLY A 53 30.95 14.87 -15.83
C GLY A 53 30.71 13.51 -16.49
N ILE A 54 30.62 12.47 -15.68
CA ILE A 54 30.19 11.14 -16.11
C ILE A 54 28.86 10.82 -15.42
N ALA A 55 27.83 10.62 -16.22
CA ALA A 55 26.57 10.07 -15.73
C ALA A 55 26.63 8.54 -15.76
N LEU A 56 26.31 7.89 -14.64
CA LEU A 56 26.15 6.46 -14.53
C LEU A 56 24.66 6.12 -14.53
N THR A 57 24.23 5.35 -15.54
CA THR A 57 22.88 4.79 -15.59
C THR A 57 22.95 3.33 -15.13
N ILE A 58 22.17 2.99 -14.11
CA ILE A 58 21.99 1.62 -13.63
C ILE A 58 20.58 1.20 -14.04
N THR A 59 20.47 0.16 -14.85
CA THR A 59 19.18 -0.40 -15.25
C THR A 59 19.00 -1.76 -14.58
N ILE A 60 17.89 -1.94 -13.87
CA ILE A 60 17.52 -3.20 -13.23
C ILE A 60 16.27 -3.71 -13.93
N THR A 61 16.36 -4.90 -14.54
CA THR A 61 15.23 -5.57 -15.19
C THR A 61 14.99 -6.91 -14.52
N ALA A 62 13.70 -7.28 -14.39
CA ALA A 62 13.33 -8.60 -13.88
C ALA A 62 13.26 -9.61 -15.01
N LYS A 63 13.86 -10.79 -14.81
CA LYS A 63 13.69 -11.93 -15.71
C LYS A 63 12.28 -12.49 -15.61
N THR A 64 11.76 -12.97 -16.72
CA THR A 64 10.46 -13.62 -16.78
C THR A 64 10.48 -15.01 -16.13
N ALA A 65 9.31 -15.55 -15.80
CA ALA A 65 9.16 -16.91 -15.30
C ALA A 65 9.79 -17.93 -16.28
N GLU A 66 9.64 -17.73 -17.59
CA GLU A 66 10.22 -18.60 -18.61
C GLU A 66 11.76 -18.58 -18.58
N GLN A 67 12.36 -17.40 -18.40
CA GLN A 67 13.80 -17.28 -18.25
C GLN A 67 14.30 -17.96 -16.97
N MET A 68 13.55 -17.83 -15.87
CA MET A 68 13.89 -18.50 -14.60
C MET A 68 13.78 -20.02 -14.68
N ARG A 69 12.83 -20.57 -15.44
CA ARG A 69 12.72 -22.02 -15.70
C ARG A 69 13.98 -22.58 -16.34
N LEU A 70 14.60 -21.82 -17.25
CA LEU A 70 15.85 -22.21 -17.90
C LEU A 70 17.04 -22.17 -16.94
N ILE A 71 17.08 -21.20 -16.04
CA ILE A 71 18.16 -21.04 -15.04
C ILE A 71 18.12 -22.18 -14.02
N TYR A 72 16.93 -22.48 -13.47
CA TYR A 72 16.76 -23.49 -12.41
C TYR A 72 16.53 -24.91 -12.92
N VAL A 73 16.36 -25.09 -14.23
CA VAL A 73 16.14 -26.41 -14.86
C VAL A 73 15.01 -27.17 -14.14
N PHE A 74 13.85 -26.56 -14.04
CA PHE A 74 12.72 -27.12 -13.29
C PHE A 74 12.29 -28.49 -13.83
N THR A 75 12.01 -29.41 -12.92
CA THR A 75 11.36 -30.68 -13.23
C THR A 75 9.94 -30.44 -13.80
N LYS A 76 9.38 -31.46 -14.44
CA LYS A 76 7.97 -31.36 -14.92
C LYS A 76 7.01 -30.95 -13.79
N TYR A 77 7.15 -31.56 -12.61
CA TYR A 77 6.28 -31.25 -11.47
C TYR A 77 6.40 -29.78 -11.02
N GLN A 78 7.62 -29.25 -10.96
CA GLN A 78 7.87 -27.85 -10.62
C GLN A 78 7.31 -26.88 -11.67
N ASN A 79 7.41 -27.25 -12.96
CA ASN A 79 6.82 -26.48 -14.04
C ASN A 79 5.29 -26.46 -13.95
N ASP A 80 4.67 -27.64 -13.77
CA ASP A 80 3.21 -27.75 -13.62
C ASP A 80 2.71 -26.93 -12.40
N ALA A 81 3.43 -26.96 -11.27
CA ALA A 81 3.11 -26.18 -10.08
C ALA A 81 3.26 -24.67 -10.32
N LEU A 82 4.30 -24.25 -11.03
CA LEU A 82 4.48 -22.83 -11.39
C LEU A 82 3.40 -22.34 -12.36
N ASP A 83 2.98 -23.16 -13.33
CA ASP A 83 1.89 -22.83 -14.24
C ASP A 83 0.59 -22.59 -13.48
N ILE A 84 0.25 -23.47 -12.54
CA ILE A 84 -0.93 -23.30 -11.67
C ILE A 84 -0.83 -22.00 -10.84
N LEU A 85 0.36 -21.70 -10.31
CA LEU A 85 0.57 -20.46 -9.56
C LEU A 85 0.41 -19.22 -10.45
N LEU A 86 0.99 -19.23 -11.66
CA LEU A 86 0.89 -18.10 -12.60
C LEU A 86 -0.55 -17.89 -13.11
N GLU A 87 -1.28 -18.97 -13.38
CA GLU A 87 -2.70 -18.92 -13.74
C GLU A 87 -3.54 -18.33 -12.61
N ASN A 88 -3.29 -18.74 -11.37
CA ASN A 88 -3.98 -18.21 -10.21
C ASN A 88 -3.62 -16.75 -9.92
N LEU A 89 -2.35 -16.35 -10.10
CA LEU A 89 -1.93 -14.95 -10.02
C LEU A 89 -2.60 -14.10 -11.09
N GLY A 90 -2.72 -14.60 -12.32
CA GLY A 90 -3.47 -13.96 -13.40
C GLY A 90 -4.96 -13.80 -13.09
N SER A 91 -5.58 -14.81 -12.44
CA SER A 91 -6.99 -14.77 -12.01
C SER A 91 -7.22 -13.92 -10.77
N MET A 92 -6.21 -13.72 -9.93
CA MET A 92 -6.24 -12.83 -8.77
C MET A 92 -6.26 -11.37 -9.16
N ASN A 93 -6.07 -11.05 -10.45
CA ASN A 93 -6.10 -9.69 -10.97
C ASN A 93 -5.28 -8.70 -10.10
N ILE A 94 -4.11 -9.16 -9.63
CA ILE A 94 -3.13 -8.28 -8.98
C ILE A 94 -2.40 -7.60 -10.14
N PRO A 95 -2.66 -6.32 -10.40
CA PRO A 95 -1.86 -5.61 -11.39
C PRO A 95 -0.44 -5.54 -10.83
N MET A 96 0.48 -6.32 -11.40
CA MET A 96 1.91 -6.26 -11.00
C MET A 96 2.52 -4.86 -11.20
N GLY A 97 1.81 -3.95 -11.90
CA GLY A 97 2.15 -2.53 -12.01
C GLY A 97 1.72 -1.66 -10.84
N SER A 98 0.80 -2.12 -9.96
CA SER A 98 0.30 -1.27 -8.86
C SER A 98 1.19 -1.28 -7.62
N LEU A 99 2.11 -2.23 -7.49
CA LEU A 99 3.02 -2.31 -6.34
C LEU A 99 4.15 -1.27 -6.39
N THR A 100 4.51 -0.80 -7.59
CA THR A 100 5.55 0.23 -7.78
C THR A 100 4.98 1.64 -7.80
N ILE A 101 3.76 1.81 -8.29
CA ILE A 101 3.06 3.10 -8.37
C ILE A 101 2.73 3.64 -6.97
N SER A 102 2.44 2.77 -6.01
CA SER A 102 1.93 3.17 -4.70
C SER A 102 2.94 3.86 -3.78
N GLN A 103 4.24 3.63 -3.92
CA GLN A 103 5.23 4.33 -3.09
C GLN A 103 5.56 5.72 -3.63
N GLU A 104 5.64 5.90 -4.93
CA GLU A 104 5.85 7.21 -5.56
C GLU A 104 4.65 8.11 -5.31
N ASP A 105 3.42 7.59 -5.44
CA ASP A 105 2.19 8.32 -5.13
C ASP A 105 2.12 8.72 -3.65
N ALA A 106 2.57 7.85 -2.73
CA ALA A 106 2.61 8.15 -1.30
C ALA A 106 3.61 9.26 -0.97
N ILE A 107 4.79 9.24 -1.60
CA ILE A 107 5.81 10.29 -1.44
C ILE A 107 5.26 11.62 -2.00
N ALA A 108 4.76 11.61 -3.23
CA ALA A 108 4.20 12.80 -3.87
C ALA A 108 3.03 13.40 -3.07
N LEU A 109 2.18 12.54 -2.47
CA LEU A 109 1.10 12.99 -1.61
C LEU A 109 1.62 13.71 -0.36
N LEU A 110 2.66 13.15 0.29
CA LEU A 110 3.25 13.76 1.48
C LEU A 110 3.95 15.08 1.18
N GLU A 111 4.65 15.17 0.05
CA GLU A 111 5.33 16.40 -0.41
C GLU A 111 4.36 17.52 -0.75
N ASN A 112 3.13 17.18 -1.13
CA ASN A 112 2.07 18.15 -1.48
C ASN A 112 1.12 18.49 -0.32
N LEU A 113 1.40 18.04 0.90
CA LEU A 113 0.59 18.45 2.06
C LEU A 113 0.81 19.94 2.35
N PRO A 114 -0.27 20.67 2.74
CA PRO A 114 -0.14 22.08 3.12
C PRO A 114 0.85 22.26 4.29
N ASP A 115 1.73 23.28 4.21
CA ASP A 115 2.71 23.58 5.24
C ASP A 115 2.05 23.97 6.59
N ASP A 116 0.85 24.55 6.54
CA ASP A 116 0.05 24.98 7.68
C ASP A 116 -0.99 23.94 8.13
N LEU A 117 -0.91 22.70 7.62
CA LEU A 117 -1.82 21.63 8.01
C LEU A 117 -1.71 21.33 9.51
N ASP A 118 -2.85 21.19 10.16
CA ASP A 118 -2.92 20.81 11.59
C ASP A 118 -2.06 19.55 11.85
N PRO A 119 -1.19 19.55 12.88
CA PRO A 119 -0.27 18.45 13.15
C PRO A 119 -0.97 17.08 13.35
N ALA A 120 -2.18 17.05 13.94
CA ALA A 120 -2.90 15.79 14.11
C ALA A 120 -3.42 15.25 12.76
N ARG A 121 -3.85 16.12 11.85
CA ARG A 121 -4.24 15.75 10.49
C ARG A 121 -3.04 15.22 9.70
N LYS A 122 -1.91 15.91 9.80
CA LYS A 122 -0.64 15.47 9.18
C LYS A 122 -0.23 14.09 9.66
N ALA A 123 -0.26 13.86 10.98
CA ALA A 123 0.08 12.57 11.58
C ALA A 123 -0.84 11.43 11.08
N VAL A 124 -2.13 11.70 10.87
CA VAL A 124 -3.07 10.72 10.31
C VAL A 124 -2.68 10.35 8.89
N VAL A 125 -2.38 11.32 8.02
CA VAL A 125 -1.99 11.05 6.64
C VAL A 125 -0.65 10.33 6.58
N GLU A 126 0.36 10.80 7.31
CA GLU A 126 1.68 10.16 7.39
C GLU A 126 1.59 8.70 7.86
N THR A 127 0.67 8.42 8.80
CA THR A 127 0.41 7.06 9.26
C THR A 127 -0.31 6.21 8.21
N ALA A 128 -1.32 6.77 7.55
CA ALA A 128 -2.09 6.06 6.51
C ALA A 128 -1.22 5.58 5.37
N VAL A 129 -0.34 6.45 4.86
CA VAL A 129 0.51 6.13 3.70
C VAL A 129 1.57 5.08 3.99
N GLN A 130 1.93 4.85 5.26
CA GLN A 130 2.88 3.79 5.62
C GLN A 130 2.41 2.38 5.22
N LEU A 131 1.09 2.19 5.09
CA LEU A 131 0.51 0.89 4.74
C LEU A 131 0.25 0.71 3.24
N VAL A 132 0.42 1.76 2.44
CA VAL A 132 0.17 1.71 0.99
C VAL A 132 1.07 0.66 0.33
N GLY A 133 0.46 -0.28 -0.38
CA GLY A 133 1.15 -1.40 -1.03
C GLY A 133 1.75 -2.45 -0.08
N ARG A 134 1.57 -2.33 1.23
CA ARG A 134 2.23 -3.19 2.23
C ARG A 134 1.28 -4.08 3.01
N VAL A 135 0.01 -3.72 3.11
CA VAL A 135 -0.98 -4.48 3.87
C VAL A 135 -2.11 -4.92 2.95
N SER A 136 -2.40 -6.22 2.96
CA SER A 136 -3.45 -6.84 2.15
C SER A 136 -4.85 -6.51 2.67
N TYR A 137 -5.82 -6.53 1.76
CA TYR A 137 -7.22 -6.50 2.17
C TYR A 137 -7.63 -7.84 2.78
N PHE A 138 -8.23 -7.78 3.97
CA PHE A 138 -8.78 -8.95 4.66
C PHE A 138 -10.15 -8.61 5.24
N TRP A 139 -11.21 -9.26 4.75
CA TRP A 139 -12.57 -9.00 5.21
C TRP A 139 -12.74 -9.29 6.70
N GLY A 140 -13.18 -8.29 7.47
CA GLY A 140 -13.24 -8.34 8.94
C GLY A 140 -11.89 -8.13 9.63
N GLY A 141 -10.84 -7.80 8.87
CA GLY A 141 -9.51 -7.56 9.40
C GLY A 141 -9.43 -6.29 10.23
N LYS A 142 -9.02 -6.43 11.48
CA LYS A 142 -8.86 -5.35 12.46
C LYS A 142 -7.52 -5.49 13.19
N SER A 143 -6.92 -4.35 13.50
CA SER A 143 -5.75 -4.25 14.35
C SER A 143 -5.79 -2.95 15.15
N LEU A 144 -5.44 -3.05 16.42
CA LEU A 144 -5.14 -1.92 17.31
C LEU A 144 -3.74 -2.10 17.91
N THR A 145 -2.84 -2.70 17.15
CA THR A 145 -1.41 -2.79 17.50
C THR A 145 -0.75 -1.45 17.20
N LEU A 146 0.02 -0.93 18.14
CA LEU A 146 0.89 0.21 17.88
C LEU A 146 2.07 -0.26 17.02
N GLY A 147 2.27 0.39 15.88
CA GLY A 147 3.24 0.00 14.88
C GLY A 147 2.76 -1.18 14.04
N TRP A 148 3.73 -1.94 13.52
CA TRP A 148 3.47 -3.09 12.65
C TRP A 148 2.80 -4.23 13.41
N ASP A 149 1.78 -4.85 12.82
CA ASP A 149 1.15 -6.05 13.37
C ASP A 149 1.77 -7.29 12.72
N ASP A 150 2.46 -8.11 13.48
CA ASP A 150 3.18 -9.30 13.00
C ASP A 150 2.27 -10.38 12.39
N ARG A 151 0.95 -10.24 12.56
CA ARG A 151 -0.03 -11.11 11.90
C ARG A 151 -0.25 -10.77 10.43
N TRP A 152 0.09 -9.55 9.98
CA TRP A 152 -0.12 -9.17 8.59
C TRP A 152 0.71 -10.04 7.64
N GLY A 153 0.05 -10.53 6.61
CA GLY A 153 0.62 -11.46 5.65
C GLY A 153 0.52 -12.94 6.05
N VAL A 154 0.18 -13.25 7.31
CA VAL A 154 0.03 -14.63 7.77
C VAL A 154 -1.22 -15.25 7.13
N PRO A 155 -1.14 -16.44 6.50
CA PRO A 155 -2.30 -17.13 5.95
C PRO A 155 -3.34 -17.39 7.04
N THR A 156 -4.53 -16.81 6.88
CA THR A 156 -5.58 -16.84 7.91
C THR A 156 -6.93 -17.07 7.24
N GLU A 157 -7.80 -17.86 7.89
CA GLU A 157 -9.17 -18.06 7.41
C GLU A 157 -10.01 -16.80 7.61
N VAL A 158 -10.71 -16.37 6.58
CA VAL A 158 -11.71 -15.30 6.65
C VAL A 158 -12.97 -15.83 7.30
N THR A 159 -13.16 -15.56 8.59
CA THR A 159 -14.33 -16.04 9.37
C THR A 159 -15.49 -15.06 9.41
N ALA A 160 -15.25 -13.78 9.11
CA ALA A 160 -16.31 -12.77 9.05
C ALA A 160 -17.32 -13.08 7.93
N ALA A 161 -18.61 -13.07 8.25
CA ALA A 161 -19.68 -13.33 7.29
C ALA A 161 -19.89 -12.13 6.35
N GLY A 162 -20.54 -12.37 5.19
CA GLY A 162 -21.00 -11.30 4.30
C GLY A 162 -20.04 -10.95 3.16
N SER A 163 -18.97 -11.74 2.94
CA SER A 163 -18.07 -11.59 1.79
C SER A 163 -17.97 -12.88 0.98
N GLY A 164 -17.70 -12.74 -0.31
CA GLY A 164 -17.34 -13.89 -1.17
C GLY A 164 -16.02 -14.56 -0.76
N SER A 165 -15.21 -13.92 0.08
CA SER A 165 -13.98 -14.50 0.63
C SER A 165 -14.19 -15.28 1.92
N THR A 166 -15.37 -15.23 2.55
CA THR A 166 -15.67 -15.96 3.78
C THR A 166 -15.40 -17.45 3.61
N GLY A 167 -14.67 -18.06 4.54
CA GLY A 167 -14.26 -19.47 4.51
C GLY A 167 -13.02 -19.75 3.65
N THR A 168 -12.39 -18.72 3.03
CA THR A 168 -11.13 -18.90 2.31
C THR A 168 -9.93 -18.50 3.15
N ILE A 169 -8.77 -19.08 2.86
CA ILE A 169 -7.49 -18.67 3.46
C ILE A 169 -6.93 -17.48 2.67
N ARG A 170 -6.60 -16.40 3.36
CA ARG A 170 -6.03 -15.18 2.79
C ARG A 170 -4.88 -14.67 3.66
N PRO A 171 -3.92 -13.91 3.10
CA PRO A 171 -2.97 -13.18 3.94
C PRO A 171 -3.74 -12.24 4.87
N PHE A 172 -3.51 -12.36 6.19
CA PHE A 172 -4.17 -11.48 7.15
C PHE A 172 -3.78 -10.02 6.89
N GLY A 173 -4.75 -9.14 7.05
CA GLY A 173 -4.58 -7.72 6.82
C GLY A 173 -5.75 -6.93 7.42
N LEU A 174 -6.16 -5.88 6.73
CA LEU A 174 -7.19 -4.96 7.21
C LEU A 174 -8.36 -4.91 6.22
N ASP A 175 -9.58 -4.72 6.71
CA ASP A 175 -10.67 -4.20 5.88
C ASP A 175 -10.63 -2.66 5.84
N CYS A 176 -11.57 -2.03 5.12
CA CYS A 176 -11.59 -0.57 5.00
C CYS A 176 -11.73 0.15 6.35
N GLY A 177 -12.62 -0.32 7.22
CA GLY A 177 -12.80 0.25 8.56
C GLY A 177 -11.64 -0.08 9.50
N GLY A 178 -11.04 -1.28 9.38
CA GLY A 178 -9.85 -1.66 10.14
C GLY A 178 -8.64 -0.81 9.79
N PHE A 179 -8.47 -0.47 8.53
CA PHE A 179 -7.44 0.46 8.07
C PHE A 179 -7.60 1.85 8.71
N VAL A 180 -8.81 2.41 8.69
CA VAL A 180 -9.10 3.71 9.31
C VAL A 180 -8.85 3.67 10.81
N ASP A 181 -9.37 2.67 11.52
CA ASP A 181 -9.18 2.54 12.97
C ASP A 181 -7.71 2.40 13.34
N TRP A 182 -6.94 1.55 12.63
CA TRP A 182 -5.51 1.39 12.88
C TRP A 182 -4.74 2.70 12.63
N THR A 183 -5.06 3.39 11.55
CA THR A 183 -4.41 4.66 11.21
C THR A 183 -4.58 5.70 12.31
N PHE A 184 -5.82 5.96 12.73
CA PHE A 184 -6.09 6.94 13.78
C PHE A 184 -5.52 6.50 15.14
N TYR A 185 -5.61 5.21 15.46
CA TYR A 185 -5.03 4.65 16.68
C TYR A 185 -3.54 4.90 16.76
N ASN A 186 -2.81 4.65 15.68
CA ASN A 186 -1.37 4.84 15.61
C ASN A 186 -0.99 6.33 15.55
N ALA A 187 -1.68 7.15 14.76
CA ALA A 187 -1.44 8.58 14.67
C ALA A 187 -1.62 9.31 16.02
N THR A 188 -2.45 8.75 16.91
CA THR A 188 -2.74 9.32 18.24
C THR A 188 -2.09 8.55 19.39
N ASN A 189 -1.13 7.68 19.09
CA ASN A 189 -0.44 6.85 20.08
C ASN A 189 -1.42 6.09 21.00
N GLY A 190 -2.45 5.49 20.40
CA GLY A 190 -3.43 4.65 21.10
C GLY A 190 -4.60 5.36 21.75
N SER A 191 -4.70 6.69 21.64
CA SER A 191 -5.71 7.45 22.38
C SER A 191 -7.04 7.62 21.65
N TYR A 192 -7.08 7.47 20.31
CA TYR A 192 -8.29 7.68 19.52
C TYR A 192 -8.36 6.76 18.30
N TYR A 193 -9.55 6.27 17.98
CA TYR A 193 -9.91 5.62 16.72
C TYR A 193 -11.43 5.74 16.48
N PRO A 194 -11.88 6.13 15.28
CA PRO A 194 -13.26 6.57 15.04
C PRO A 194 -14.28 5.44 15.09
N GLY A 195 -13.92 4.24 14.68
CA GLY A 195 -14.87 3.13 14.51
C GLY A 195 -15.07 2.25 15.71
N ARG A 196 -14.23 2.37 16.73
CA ARG A 196 -14.26 1.52 17.93
C ARG A 196 -14.41 0.04 17.61
N GLY A 197 -13.75 -0.42 16.52
CA GLY A 197 -13.83 -1.79 16.04
C GLY A 197 -15.03 -2.11 15.13
N GLY A 198 -15.90 -1.14 14.86
CA GLY A 198 -17.00 -1.26 13.92
C GLY A 198 -16.59 -1.07 12.46
N GLY A 199 -17.55 -1.03 11.57
CA GLY A 199 -17.36 -0.77 10.13
C GLY A 199 -17.52 0.71 9.78
N ALA A 200 -17.57 1.00 8.46
CA ALA A 200 -17.67 2.34 7.91
C ALA A 200 -18.89 3.13 8.45
N ALA A 201 -20.07 2.51 8.57
CA ALA A 201 -21.25 3.15 9.14
C ALA A 201 -21.05 3.59 10.60
N THR A 202 -20.36 2.78 11.40
CA THR A 202 -20.02 3.17 12.76
C THR A 202 -19.05 4.35 12.76
N GLN A 203 -18.03 4.33 11.92
CA GLN A 203 -17.07 5.43 11.80
C GLN A 203 -17.75 6.72 11.36
N HIS A 204 -18.66 6.65 10.39
CA HIS A 204 -19.43 7.81 9.94
C HIS A 204 -20.26 8.43 11.09
N SER A 205 -20.86 7.61 11.95
CA SER A 205 -21.64 8.09 13.09
C SER A 205 -20.82 8.87 14.14
N TYR A 206 -19.50 8.74 14.14
CA TYR A 206 -18.56 9.50 14.99
C TYR A 206 -17.90 10.66 14.25
N CYS A 207 -18.40 11.02 13.06
CA CYS A 207 -17.93 12.17 12.28
C CYS A 207 -19.01 13.23 12.15
N THR A 208 -18.63 14.40 11.69
CA THR A 208 -19.56 15.48 11.29
C THR A 208 -19.47 15.63 9.79
N ASN A 209 -20.61 15.50 9.09
CA ASN A 209 -20.67 15.72 7.65
C ASN A 209 -20.25 17.15 7.31
N ILE A 210 -19.42 17.27 6.28
CA ILE A 210 -18.92 18.52 5.74
C ILE A 210 -19.14 18.58 4.24
N SER A 211 -18.93 19.74 3.62
CA SER A 211 -18.95 19.83 2.16
C SER A 211 -17.64 19.31 1.55
N TRP A 212 -17.68 18.87 0.30
CA TRP A 212 -16.48 18.45 -0.43
C TRP A 212 -15.47 19.60 -0.59
N SER A 213 -15.92 20.83 -0.64
CA SER A 213 -15.06 22.03 -0.70
C SER A 213 -14.28 22.25 0.60
N ASP A 214 -14.80 21.76 1.73
CA ASP A 214 -14.21 21.92 3.07
C ASP A 214 -13.34 20.70 3.45
N ALA A 215 -13.28 19.68 2.58
CA ALA A 215 -12.50 18.48 2.82
C ALA A 215 -11.02 18.79 3.00
N GLN A 216 -10.44 18.29 4.08
CA GLN A 216 -9.04 18.45 4.43
C GLN A 216 -8.37 17.08 4.60
N PRO A 217 -7.04 17.00 4.46
CA PRO A 217 -6.31 15.77 4.80
C PRO A 217 -6.68 15.25 6.19
N GLY A 218 -6.89 13.95 6.30
CA GLY A 218 -7.35 13.29 7.53
C GLY A 218 -8.88 13.17 7.68
N ASP A 219 -9.69 13.87 6.89
CA ASP A 219 -11.14 13.65 6.88
C ASP A 219 -11.49 12.29 6.27
N LEU A 220 -12.65 11.74 6.60
CA LEU A 220 -13.12 10.46 6.09
C LEU A 220 -14.08 10.65 4.91
N VAL A 221 -14.01 9.74 3.96
CA VAL A 221 -14.92 9.67 2.82
C VAL A 221 -15.62 8.32 2.78
N PHE A 222 -16.88 8.31 2.33
CA PHE A 222 -17.74 7.14 2.38
C PHE A 222 -18.40 6.87 1.02
N TYR A 223 -18.54 5.59 0.68
CA TYR A 223 -19.38 5.13 -0.41
C TYR A 223 -20.87 5.23 -0.01
N PRO A 224 -21.80 5.11 -1.00
CA PRO A 224 -23.22 4.98 -0.70
C PRO A 224 -23.48 3.88 0.34
N ASP A 225 -24.45 4.17 1.24
CA ASP A 225 -24.85 3.27 2.33
C ASP A 225 -23.71 2.90 3.30
N ASP A 226 -22.68 3.74 3.36
CA ASP A 226 -21.48 3.50 4.17
C ASP A 226 -20.84 2.14 3.91
N SER A 227 -20.93 1.65 2.68
CA SER A 227 -20.41 0.35 2.30
C SER A 227 -18.88 0.29 2.20
N HIS A 228 -18.22 1.45 2.18
CA HIS A 228 -16.77 1.60 2.15
C HIS A 228 -16.34 2.94 2.77
N VAL A 229 -15.11 3.00 3.25
CA VAL A 229 -14.51 4.19 3.87
C VAL A 229 -13.07 4.36 3.43
N GLY A 230 -12.63 5.63 3.31
CA GLY A 230 -11.26 6.02 3.06
C GLY A 230 -10.90 7.29 3.83
N ILE A 231 -9.64 7.67 3.78
CA ILE A 231 -9.08 8.87 4.41
C ILE A 231 -8.67 9.83 3.29
N VAL A 232 -9.08 11.10 3.38
CA VAL A 232 -8.55 12.15 2.51
C VAL A 232 -7.06 12.28 2.77
N GLY A 233 -6.24 11.94 1.79
CA GLY A 233 -4.78 12.02 1.90
C GLY A 233 -4.26 13.42 1.56
N GLY A 234 -4.86 14.05 0.57
CA GLY A 234 -4.43 15.34 0.05
C GLY A 234 -5.04 15.64 -1.30
N LYS A 235 -4.30 16.35 -2.14
CA LYS A 235 -4.70 16.68 -3.50
C LYS A 235 -3.56 16.38 -4.48
N ASP A 236 -3.93 16.03 -5.70
CA ASP A 236 -2.99 15.96 -6.82
C ASP A 236 -2.61 17.36 -7.35
N ALA A 237 -1.74 17.40 -8.34
CA ALA A 237 -1.29 18.64 -8.97
C ALA A 237 -2.43 19.44 -9.65
N ASP A 238 -3.52 18.77 -10.02
CA ASP A 238 -4.71 19.37 -10.63
C ASP A 238 -5.75 19.81 -9.59
N GLY A 239 -5.48 19.57 -8.29
CA GLY A 239 -6.35 19.93 -7.18
C GLY A 239 -7.43 18.89 -6.87
N ASN A 240 -7.42 17.71 -7.51
CA ASN A 240 -8.36 16.63 -7.20
C ASN A 240 -7.97 15.93 -5.90
N LEU A 241 -8.98 15.52 -5.13
CA LEU A 241 -8.74 14.80 -3.88
C LEU A 241 -8.14 13.42 -4.15
N LEU A 242 -7.11 13.09 -3.39
CA LEU A 242 -6.50 11.77 -3.28
C LEU A 242 -6.97 11.10 -2.00
N ILE A 243 -7.42 9.86 -2.11
CA ILE A 243 -7.99 9.09 -1.02
C ILE A 243 -7.10 7.87 -0.75
N VAL A 244 -6.69 7.71 0.50
CA VAL A 244 -5.98 6.51 0.98
C VAL A 244 -7.00 5.57 1.60
N HIS A 245 -7.10 4.34 1.10
CA HIS A 245 -8.08 3.37 1.60
C HIS A 245 -7.63 1.93 1.41
N CYS A 246 -8.14 1.03 2.24
CA CYS A 246 -7.94 -0.40 2.05
C CYS A 246 -9.06 -0.96 1.18
N SER A 247 -8.72 -1.25 -0.08
CA SER A 247 -9.67 -1.64 -1.13
C SER A 247 -9.70 -3.15 -1.34
N GLY A 248 -10.90 -3.74 -1.26
CA GLY A 248 -11.08 -5.15 -1.62
C GLY A 248 -10.80 -5.42 -3.10
N GLY A 249 -11.14 -4.47 -3.99
CA GLY A 249 -10.88 -4.58 -5.43
C GLY A 249 -9.40 -4.52 -5.80
N ALA A 250 -8.61 -3.72 -5.07
CA ALA A 250 -7.15 -3.63 -5.22
C ALA A 250 -6.39 -4.61 -4.30
N ASN A 251 -7.10 -5.39 -3.49
CA ASN A 251 -6.56 -6.33 -2.52
C ASN A 251 -5.53 -5.73 -1.53
N GLY A 252 -5.71 -4.47 -1.14
CA GLY A 252 -4.79 -3.83 -0.19
C GLY A 252 -5.01 -2.34 -0.03
N VAL A 253 -4.07 -1.71 0.68
CA VAL A 253 -4.07 -0.27 0.90
C VAL A 253 -3.51 0.44 -0.33
N VAL A 254 -4.30 1.36 -0.88
CA VAL A 254 -4.02 2.09 -2.12
C VAL A 254 -4.35 3.57 -2.00
N ILE A 255 -3.83 4.37 -2.92
CA ILE A 255 -4.22 5.75 -3.15
C ILE A 255 -5.02 5.82 -4.44
N THR A 256 -6.20 6.43 -4.40
CA THR A 256 -7.06 6.64 -5.58
C THR A 256 -7.63 8.05 -5.58
N GLY A 257 -8.26 8.45 -6.68
CA GLY A 257 -9.13 9.63 -6.69
C GLY A 257 -10.42 9.37 -5.86
N SER A 258 -11.25 10.41 -5.74
CA SER A 258 -12.50 10.37 -4.97
C SER A 258 -13.68 9.69 -5.66
N ALA A 259 -13.50 9.09 -6.85
CA ALA A 259 -14.56 8.44 -7.61
C ALA A 259 -15.22 7.31 -6.79
N GLY A 260 -16.56 7.32 -6.73
CA GLY A 260 -17.35 6.35 -5.96
C GLY A 260 -17.66 6.79 -4.51
N PHE A 261 -16.88 7.69 -3.93
CA PHE A 261 -17.20 8.28 -2.64
C PHE A 261 -18.28 9.36 -2.82
N THR A 262 -19.30 9.34 -1.97
CA THR A 262 -20.48 10.23 -2.07
C THR A 262 -20.67 11.13 -0.86
N ALA A 263 -19.99 10.84 0.24
CA ALA A 263 -20.02 11.65 1.46
C ALA A 263 -18.58 11.90 1.96
N VAL A 264 -18.41 13.05 2.61
CA VAL A 264 -17.20 13.41 3.33
C VAL A 264 -17.57 13.91 4.72
N ALA A 265 -16.82 13.50 5.73
CA ALA A 265 -17.09 13.86 7.11
C ALA A 265 -15.80 14.01 7.91
N SER A 266 -15.80 14.97 8.83
CA SER A 266 -14.66 15.25 9.71
C SER A 266 -14.78 14.46 11.01
N PRO A 267 -13.77 13.63 11.37
CA PRO A 267 -13.74 12.92 12.64
C PRO A 267 -13.77 13.85 13.85
N ASN A 268 -14.36 13.36 14.92
CA ASN A 268 -14.44 14.13 16.18
C ASN A 268 -13.06 14.47 16.78
N LEU A 269 -12.01 13.80 16.36
CA LEU A 269 -10.63 14.14 16.73
C LEU A 269 -10.27 15.58 16.36
N PHE A 270 -10.79 16.08 15.24
CA PHE A 270 -10.47 17.41 14.68
C PHE A 270 -11.48 18.50 15.07
N LYS A 271 -12.41 18.18 15.97
CA LYS A 271 -13.29 19.20 16.55
C LYS A 271 -12.51 19.97 17.62
N ALA A 272 -12.36 21.27 17.40
CA ALA A 272 -11.89 22.20 18.41
C ALA A 272 -12.89 22.32 19.54
#